data_36cbccfa46c4fe5b2b76fc3752195d00
#
_entry.id   36cbccfa46c4fe5b2b76fc3752195d00
#
_cell.length_a   1.000
_cell.length_b   1.000
_cell.length_c   1.000
_cell.angle_alpha   90.00
_cell.angle_beta   90.00
_cell.angle_gamma   90.00
#
_symmetry.space_group_name_H-M   'P 1'
#
loop_
_entity.id
_entity.type
_entity.pdbx_description
1 polymer ?
#
loop_
_entity_poly.entity_id
_entity_poly.type
_entity_poly.pdbx_seq_one_letter_code
_entity_poly.pdbx_strand_id
1 'polypeptide(L)'
;MRDNIAVSVVLPVFNESARIDAVLNSLYHQQTRNELITHDSYELIIVDNNCTDDSVAKINAFSQQHPALDIHVIVEKVQGVSSARKRGMDYASQRASVRDSRLGRERKHYIVSADADCTVDAFWLHELTATMIAENGDLGTCNYYYDFEHFRQRPNLFREIQKTLRCRDFSFSLFGGFPDGKGFAVERQLYDRVGGIEIFYQLERGRFVEHLSDDWDFGIRVIAWGGKPVYARESCVEINSRRVDTILNEVINGVAYGRDGIIIMKDVRPETSSKNCALVDTNEAESQQAWFYSIKDYLPKNIILPVLLNPQLLLEREDVRQFYSGPVADRLYARIHEIKYEMRIIDFKPIHAYKTPAYRLYFEFRHELFAALRRAVGEDIGYPPPLPACFDSVAEADFTRFVGYFCEDRESGEAHNYFANGGVF
;
A
#
# COMPACT_ATOMS: atom_id res chain seq x y z
N MET A 1 17.23 -20.94 18.86
CA MET A 1 16.57 -20.70 17.56
C MET A 1 15.73 -21.93 17.28
N ARG A 2 14.44 -21.76 17.09
CA ARG A 2 13.50 -22.86 16.81
C ARG A 2 13.62 -23.26 15.34
N ASP A 3 13.67 -24.55 15.07
CA ASP A 3 13.90 -25.07 13.71
C ASP A 3 12.62 -25.16 12.86
N ASN A 4 11.45 -25.16 13.50
CA ASN A 4 10.15 -25.28 12.80
C ASN A 4 9.63 -23.97 12.19
N ILE A 5 10.26 -22.82 12.50
CA ILE A 5 9.77 -21.51 12.03
C ILE A 5 9.88 -21.43 10.50
N ALA A 6 8.75 -21.20 9.86
CA ALA A 6 8.58 -21.00 8.42
C ALA A 6 8.09 -19.59 8.07
N VAL A 7 7.71 -18.80 9.07
CA VAL A 7 7.19 -17.44 8.89
C VAL A 7 7.83 -16.49 9.90
N SER A 8 8.32 -15.34 9.44
CA SER A 8 8.77 -14.25 10.30
C SER A 8 7.87 -13.04 10.11
N VAL A 9 7.16 -12.62 11.15
CA VAL A 9 6.32 -11.41 11.12
C VAL A 9 7.13 -10.23 11.63
N VAL A 10 7.30 -9.22 10.79
CA VAL A 10 8.07 -8.00 11.06
C VAL A 10 7.12 -6.88 11.41
N LEU A 11 7.35 -6.23 12.54
CA LEU A 11 6.51 -5.16 13.09
C LEU A 11 7.38 -3.93 13.38
N PRO A 12 7.46 -2.92 12.50
CA PRO A 12 8.07 -1.63 12.79
C PRO A 12 7.26 -0.87 13.84
N VAL A 13 7.88 -0.38 14.90
CA VAL A 13 7.20 0.30 16.02
C VAL A 13 7.83 1.66 16.28
N PHE A 14 6.99 2.71 16.31
CA PHE A 14 7.36 4.03 16.76
C PHE A 14 6.22 4.69 17.56
N ASN A 15 6.36 4.77 18.88
CA ASN A 15 5.41 5.42 19.78
C ASN A 15 3.96 4.92 19.65
N GLU A 16 3.74 3.62 19.80
CA GLU A 16 2.43 2.98 19.70
C GLU A 16 1.94 2.41 21.06
N SER A 17 2.34 3.00 22.18
CA SER A 17 2.00 2.51 23.53
C SER A 17 0.50 2.35 23.78
N ALA A 18 -0.33 3.15 23.11
CA ALA A 18 -1.78 3.07 23.23
C ALA A 18 -2.40 1.84 22.53
N ARG A 19 -1.70 1.19 21.59
CA ARG A 19 -2.25 0.14 20.71
C ARG A 19 -1.45 -1.14 20.71
N ILE A 20 -0.17 -1.08 21.04
CA ILE A 20 0.74 -2.21 20.89
C ILE A 20 0.24 -3.48 21.60
N ASP A 21 -0.46 -3.34 22.72
CA ASP A 21 -1.04 -4.48 23.44
C ASP A 21 -2.09 -5.21 22.61
N ALA A 22 -3.00 -4.47 21.94
CA ALA A 22 -4.03 -5.04 21.07
C ALA A 22 -3.40 -5.72 19.84
N VAL A 23 -2.40 -5.08 19.22
CA VAL A 23 -1.67 -5.61 18.08
C VAL A 23 -0.94 -6.91 18.43
N LEU A 24 -0.17 -6.91 19.52
CA LEU A 24 0.54 -8.11 20.00
C LEU A 24 -0.41 -9.25 20.36
N ASN A 25 -1.54 -8.94 20.99
CA ASN A 25 -2.57 -9.94 21.29
C ASN A 25 -3.18 -10.52 20.00
N SER A 26 -3.48 -9.71 18.99
CA SER A 26 -4.00 -10.21 17.71
C SER A 26 -3.00 -11.11 16.99
N LEU A 27 -1.70 -10.78 17.04
CA LEU A 27 -0.63 -11.60 16.48
C LEU A 27 -0.35 -12.88 17.27
N TYR A 28 -0.57 -12.87 18.58
CA TYR A 28 -0.40 -14.05 19.43
C TYR A 28 -1.54 -15.05 19.27
N HIS A 29 -2.78 -14.58 19.13
CA HIS A 29 -3.97 -15.44 19.05
C HIS A 29 -4.28 -15.90 17.61
N GLN A 30 -3.26 -15.99 16.75
CA GLN A 30 -3.45 -16.54 15.41
C GLN A 30 -3.90 -17.99 15.46
N GLN A 31 -4.88 -18.31 14.63
CA GLN A 31 -5.51 -19.63 14.53
C GLN A 31 -5.17 -20.29 13.18
N THR A 32 -5.31 -21.59 13.15
CA THR A 32 -5.11 -22.40 11.95
C THR A 32 -6.27 -23.37 11.76
N ARG A 33 -6.52 -23.72 10.51
CA ARG A 33 -7.53 -24.76 10.17
C ARG A 33 -6.90 -26.14 10.00
N ASN A 34 -5.57 -26.22 9.84
CA ASN A 34 -4.85 -27.45 9.49
C ASN A 34 -3.40 -27.51 10.05
N GLU A 35 -3.18 -26.91 11.19
CA GLU A 35 -1.86 -26.83 11.85
C GLU A 35 -0.75 -26.14 11.04
N LEU A 36 -1.10 -25.44 9.95
CA LEU A 36 -0.13 -24.68 9.15
C LEU A 36 0.54 -23.57 9.98
N ILE A 37 -0.21 -22.95 10.87
CA ILE A 37 0.26 -21.89 11.77
C ILE A 37 0.08 -22.33 13.21
N THR A 38 1.19 -22.45 13.93
CA THR A 38 1.29 -22.70 15.36
C THR A 38 2.34 -21.79 15.96
N HIS A 39 2.36 -21.57 17.28
CA HIS A 39 3.39 -20.73 17.93
C HIS A 39 4.83 -21.22 17.67
N ASP A 40 5.01 -22.45 17.24
CA ASP A 40 6.33 -22.99 16.88
C ASP A 40 6.68 -22.77 15.40
N SER A 41 5.72 -22.37 14.56
CA SER A 41 5.91 -22.21 13.12
C SER A 41 6.20 -20.77 12.68
N TYR A 42 5.98 -19.77 13.56
CA TYR A 42 6.29 -18.37 13.28
C TYR A 42 7.01 -17.67 14.43
N GLU A 43 7.65 -16.57 14.11
CA GLU A 43 8.32 -15.68 15.07
C GLU A 43 7.87 -14.24 14.84
N LEU A 44 7.95 -13.40 15.87
CA LEU A 44 7.76 -11.97 15.77
C LEU A 44 9.10 -11.24 15.84
N ILE A 45 9.37 -10.38 14.89
CA ILE A 45 10.53 -9.49 14.85
C ILE A 45 10.03 -8.07 14.99
N ILE A 46 10.15 -7.52 16.18
CA ILE A 46 9.68 -6.20 16.53
C ILE A 46 10.85 -5.23 16.43
N VAL A 47 10.70 -4.19 15.62
CA VAL A 47 11.75 -3.21 15.38
C VAL A 47 11.41 -1.92 16.11
N ASP A 48 12.09 -1.66 17.22
CA ASP A 48 12.04 -0.38 17.91
C ASP A 48 12.73 0.69 17.05
N ASN A 49 11.97 1.65 16.55
CA ASN A 49 12.48 2.75 15.76
C ASN A 49 12.50 4.05 16.59
N ASN A 50 13.30 4.05 17.66
CA ASN A 50 13.49 5.16 18.59
C ASN A 50 12.21 5.54 19.37
N CYS A 51 11.49 4.58 19.91
CA CYS A 51 10.34 4.85 20.79
C CYS A 51 10.77 5.64 22.03
N THR A 52 9.96 6.63 22.39
CA THR A 52 10.15 7.49 23.56
C THR A 52 9.02 7.34 24.59
N ASP A 53 8.00 6.54 24.25
CA ASP A 53 6.87 6.20 25.12
C ASP A 53 7.03 4.78 25.72
N ASP A 54 5.99 4.26 26.34
CA ASP A 54 6.02 2.94 27.00
C ASP A 54 5.93 1.75 26.04
N SER A 55 5.98 1.94 24.71
CA SER A 55 5.83 0.86 23.72
C SER A 55 6.81 -0.28 23.98
N VAL A 56 8.11 0.02 24.14
CA VAL A 56 9.15 -1.01 24.35
C VAL A 56 8.98 -1.74 25.68
N ALA A 57 8.58 -1.01 26.74
CA ALA A 57 8.32 -1.63 28.05
C ALA A 57 7.17 -2.66 27.95
N LYS A 58 6.08 -2.31 27.27
CA LYS A 58 4.94 -3.21 27.02
C LYS A 58 5.30 -4.41 26.16
N ILE A 59 6.07 -4.22 25.10
CA ILE A 59 6.56 -5.31 24.24
C ILE A 59 7.41 -6.32 25.07
N ASN A 60 8.32 -5.82 25.89
CA ASN A 60 9.16 -6.66 26.73
C ASN A 60 8.33 -7.44 27.78
N ALA A 61 7.35 -6.78 28.41
CA ALA A 61 6.44 -7.44 29.34
C ALA A 61 5.63 -8.53 28.65
N PHE A 62 5.10 -8.25 27.46
CA PHE A 62 4.37 -9.22 26.65
C PHE A 62 5.23 -10.45 26.29
N SER A 63 6.47 -10.22 25.84
CA SER A 63 7.41 -11.30 25.52
C SER A 63 7.70 -12.20 26.72
N GLN A 64 7.83 -11.65 27.92
CA GLN A 64 8.03 -12.41 29.15
C GLN A 64 6.81 -13.24 29.54
N GLN A 65 5.60 -12.71 29.30
CA GLN A 65 4.34 -13.38 29.60
C GLN A 65 4.02 -14.52 28.60
N HIS A 66 4.55 -14.45 27.39
CA HIS A 66 4.25 -15.36 26.29
C HIS A 66 5.48 -16.10 25.74
N PRO A 67 6.19 -16.90 26.57
CA PRO A 67 7.43 -17.58 26.17
C PRO A 67 7.21 -18.67 25.10
N ALA A 68 5.96 -19.04 24.83
CA ALA A 68 5.60 -19.99 23.78
C ALA A 68 5.87 -19.42 22.38
N LEU A 69 5.79 -18.11 22.17
CA LEU A 69 6.09 -17.45 20.91
C LEU A 69 7.54 -16.95 20.90
N ASP A 70 8.23 -17.11 19.77
CA ASP A 70 9.59 -16.59 19.58
C ASP A 70 9.53 -15.11 19.21
N ILE A 71 9.86 -14.21 20.15
CA ILE A 71 9.77 -12.76 19.99
C ILE A 71 11.17 -12.16 20.06
N HIS A 72 11.55 -11.40 19.03
CA HIS A 72 12.83 -10.69 18.93
C HIS A 72 12.59 -9.20 18.87
N VAL A 73 13.14 -8.47 19.82
CA VAL A 73 13.13 -6.99 19.81
C VAL A 73 14.50 -6.53 19.33
N ILE A 74 14.52 -5.81 18.22
CA ILE A 74 15.73 -5.23 17.63
C ILE A 74 15.56 -3.71 17.48
N VAL A 75 16.67 -2.98 17.34
CA VAL A 75 16.64 -1.52 17.24
C VAL A 75 17.08 -1.09 15.84
N GLU A 76 16.36 -0.12 15.28
CA GLU A 76 16.77 0.67 14.14
C GLU A 76 16.91 2.14 14.54
N LYS A 77 18.13 2.68 14.44
CA LYS A 77 18.46 4.04 14.89
C LYS A 77 18.10 5.13 13.88
N VAL A 78 18.04 4.76 12.60
CA VAL A 78 17.59 5.70 11.55
C VAL A 78 16.08 5.82 11.65
N GLN A 79 15.60 7.03 11.93
CA GLN A 79 14.17 7.29 12.07
C GLN A 79 13.49 7.15 10.72
N GLY A 80 12.45 6.29 10.64
CA GLY A 80 11.65 6.09 9.43
C GLY A 80 11.07 4.69 9.34
N VAL A 81 9.85 4.58 8.85
CA VAL A 81 9.15 3.30 8.71
C VAL A 81 9.84 2.36 7.73
N SER A 82 10.37 2.90 6.61
CA SER A 82 11.09 2.11 5.61
C SER A 82 12.40 1.56 6.18
N SER A 83 13.13 2.38 6.95
CA SER A 83 14.36 1.96 7.65
C SER A 83 14.07 0.83 8.65
N ALA A 84 13.02 0.99 9.45
CA ALA A 84 12.63 -0.02 10.42
C ALA A 84 12.13 -1.31 9.73
N ARG A 85 11.29 -1.21 8.70
CA ARG A 85 10.79 -2.35 7.92
C ARG A 85 11.95 -3.11 7.26
N LYS A 86 12.85 -2.38 6.58
CA LYS A 86 14.05 -2.97 5.99
C LYS A 86 14.87 -3.73 7.03
N ARG A 87 15.18 -3.09 8.16
CA ARG A 87 15.96 -3.71 9.25
C ARG A 87 15.34 -5.00 9.73
N GLY A 88 14.01 -5.02 9.92
CA GLY A 88 13.29 -6.21 10.39
C GLY A 88 13.27 -7.33 9.34
N MET A 89 12.99 -7.01 8.08
CA MET A 89 12.90 -7.99 6.99
C MET A 89 14.29 -8.58 6.66
N ASP A 90 15.35 -7.76 6.64
CA ASP A 90 16.74 -8.24 6.47
C ASP A 90 17.14 -9.18 7.62
N TYR A 91 16.76 -8.84 8.85
CA TYR A 91 17.01 -9.70 10.00
C TYR A 91 16.23 -11.03 9.93
N ALA A 92 14.97 -11.00 9.48
CA ALA A 92 14.16 -12.19 9.21
C ALA A 92 14.82 -13.10 8.18
N SER A 93 15.27 -12.54 7.04
CA SER A 93 15.96 -13.30 5.99
C SER A 93 17.25 -13.93 6.52
N GLN A 94 18.07 -13.17 7.26
CA GLN A 94 19.30 -13.69 7.86
C GLN A 94 19.02 -14.85 8.83
N ARG A 95 17.99 -14.74 9.68
CA ARG A 95 17.61 -15.79 10.62
C ARG A 95 17.17 -17.05 9.90
N ALA A 96 16.37 -16.93 8.85
CA ALA A 96 15.93 -18.04 8.03
C ALA A 96 17.12 -18.74 7.35
N SER A 97 18.05 -17.98 6.77
CA SER A 97 19.28 -18.50 6.17
C SER A 97 20.16 -19.29 7.17
N VAL A 98 20.30 -18.80 8.41
CA VAL A 98 21.03 -19.50 9.47
C VAL A 98 20.33 -20.81 9.85
N ARG A 99 18.99 -20.84 9.90
CA ARG A 99 18.22 -22.08 10.15
C ARG A 99 18.44 -23.10 9.03
N ASP A 100 18.37 -22.67 7.78
CA ASP A 100 18.57 -23.53 6.61
C ASP A 100 19.97 -24.13 6.61
N SER A 101 21.00 -23.33 6.92
CA SER A 101 22.38 -23.80 7.05
C SER A 101 22.56 -24.86 8.16
N ARG A 102 21.89 -24.66 9.30
CA ARG A 102 21.90 -25.65 10.41
C ARG A 102 21.22 -26.96 10.05
N LEU A 103 20.13 -26.88 9.26
CA LEU A 103 19.36 -28.05 8.84
C LEU A 103 19.93 -28.73 7.58
N GLY A 104 20.93 -28.12 6.94
CA GLY A 104 21.54 -28.63 5.71
C GLY A 104 20.60 -28.64 4.51
N ARG A 105 19.53 -27.86 4.54
CA ARG A 105 18.55 -27.76 3.45
C ARG A 105 17.88 -26.40 3.44
N GLU A 106 17.62 -25.87 2.26
CA GLU A 106 16.75 -24.70 2.07
C GLU A 106 15.28 -25.08 2.24
N ARG A 107 14.51 -24.16 2.86
CA ARG A 107 13.08 -24.31 3.07
C ARG A 107 12.35 -23.08 2.58
N LYS A 108 11.14 -23.28 2.13
CA LYS A 108 10.24 -22.14 1.84
C LYS A 108 9.99 -21.38 3.15
N HIS A 109 10.29 -20.09 3.14
CA HIS A 109 10.13 -19.21 4.29
C HIS A 109 9.50 -17.91 3.84
N TYR A 110 8.49 -17.46 4.57
CA TYR A 110 7.78 -16.22 4.29
C TYR A 110 8.16 -15.13 5.28
N ILE A 111 8.51 -13.97 4.77
CA ILE A 111 8.71 -12.76 5.55
C ILE A 111 7.43 -11.94 5.41
N VAL A 112 6.76 -11.68 6.52
CA VAL A 112 5.50 -10.94 6.58
C VAL A 112 5.76 -9.60 7.24
N SER A 113 5.26 -8.51 6.67
CA SER A 113 5.30 -7.18 7.29
C SER A 113 3.89 -6.75 7.68
N ALA A 114 3.75 -6.15 8.86
CA ALA A 114 2.52 -5.55 9.36
C ALA A 114 2.83 -4.23 10.07
N ASP A 115 1.86 -3.30 10.09
CA ASP A 115 1.99 -2.03 10.81
C ASP A 115 1.58 -2.20 12.29
N ALA A 116 2.26 -1.50 13.19
CA ALA A 116 2.05 -1.59 14.65
C ALA A 116 0.80 -0.85 15.16
N ASP A 117 -0.01 -0.27 14.27
CA ASP A 117 -1.26 0.41 14.60
C ASP A 117 -2.51 -0.28 14.04
N CYS A 118 -2.33 -1.47 13.44
CA CYS A 118 -3.39 -2.28 12.87
C CYS A 118 -3.50 -3.61 13.62
N THR A 119 -4.74 -4.09 13.82
CA THR A 119 -4.99 -5.43 14.37
C THR A 119 -5.30 -6.42 13.25
N VAL A 120 -4.96 -7.67 13.45
CA VAL A 120 -5.16 -8.72 12.45
C VAL A 120 -6.23 -9.70 12.91
N ASP A 121 -7.00 -10.23 11.96
CA ASP A 121 -8.00 -11.25 12.26
C ASP A 121 -7.36 -12.56 12.70
N ALA A 122 -8.13 -13.39 13.41
CA ALA A 122 -7.63 -14.62 14.01
C ALA A 122 -7.01 -15.61 12.99
N PHE A 123 -7.44 -15.59 11.75
CA PHE A 123 -6.91 -16.45 10.68
C PHE A 123 -6.00 -15.70 9.68
N TRP A 124 -5.62 -14.47 9.98
CA TRP A 124 -4.85 -13.62 9.07
C TRP A 124 -3.58 -14.30 8.52
N LEU A 125 -2.75 -14.84 9.41
CA LEU A 125 -1.49 -15.46 9.02
C LEU A 125 -1.70 -16.80 8.29
N HIS A 126 -2.73 -17.55 8.70
CA HIS A 126 -3.11 -18.80 8.04
C HIS A 126 -3.57 -18.56 6.60
N GLU A 127 -4.53 -17.66 6.40
CA GLU A 127 -5.11 -17.38 5.09
C GLU A 127 -4.08 -16.80 4.13
N LEU A 128 -3.18 -15.93 4.64
CA LEU A 128 -2.10 -15.37 3.84
C LEU A 128 -1.13 -16.45 3.35
N THR A 129 -0.64 -17.29 4.26
CA THR A 129 0.33 -18.33 3.92
C THR A 129 -0.31 -19.46 3.11
N ALA A 130 -1.54 -19.87 3.42
CA ALA A 130 -2.27 -20.89 2.69
C ALA A 130 -2.52 -20.46 1.23
N THR A 131 -2.93 -19.21 1.01
CA THR A 131 -3.12 -18.66 -0.34
C THR A 131 -1.81 -18.65 -1.13
N MET A 132 -0.70 -18.18 -0.51
CA MET A 132 0.61 -18.18 -1.15
C MET A 132 1.08 -19.58 -1.54
N ILE A 133 0.81 -20.58 -0.71
CA ILE A 133 1.15 -21.97 -1.00
C ILE A 133 0.25 -22.53 -2.11
N ALA A 134 -1.06 -22.36 -2.00
CA ALA A 134 -2.04 -22.93 -2.93
C ALA A 134 -1.88 -22.38 -4.35
N GLU A 135 -1.60 -21.07 -4.46
CA GLU A 135 -1.45 -20.40 -5.75
C GLU A 135 0.00 -20.36 -6.23
N ASN A 136 0.96 -20.93 -5.48
CA ASN A 136 2.38 -20.78 -5.73
C ASN A 136 2.79 -19.32 -5.92
N GLY A 137 2.33 -18.47 -4.98
CA GLY A 137 2.61 -17.04 -4.95
C GLY A 137 3.96 -16.73 -4.32
N ASP A 138 4.59 -15.69 -4.82
CA ASP A 138 5.87 -15.18 -4.31
C ASP A 138 5.70 -13.94 -3.44
N LEU A 139 4.60 -13.17 -3.70
CA LEU A 139 4.20 -11.98 -2.98
C LEU A 139 2.73 -12.09 -2.60
N GLY A 140 2.42 -12.11 -1.33
CA GLY A 140 1.06 -12.19 -0.80
C GLY A 140 0.58 -10.82 -0.31
N THR A 141 -0.62 -10.41 -0.68
CA THR A 141 -1.27 -9.20 -0.17
C THR A 141 -2.50 -9.57 0.64
N CYS A 142 -2.79 -8.76 1.67
CA CYS A 142 -3.93 -8.95 2.56
C CYS A 142 -5.11 -8.08 2.15
N ASN A 143 -6.30 -8.46 2.60
CA ASN A 143 -7.45 -7.58 2.65
C ASN A 143 -7.42 -6.72 3.92
N TYR A 144 -8.16 -5.60 3.90
CA TYR A 144 -8.33 -4.79 5.10
C TYR A 144 -9.69 -4.09 5.13
N TYR A 145 -10.10 -3.74 6.34
CA TYR A 145 -11.36 -3.07 6.59
C TYR A 145 -11.20 -2.02 7.69
N TYR A 146 -12.21 -1.17 7.81
CA TYR A 146 -12.39 -0.25 8.93
C TYR A 146 -13.64 -0.64 9.70
N ASP A 147 -13.58 -0.65 11.03
CA ASP A 147 -14.76 -0.87 11.86
C ASP A 147 -15.77 0.26 11.67
N PHE A 148 -16.99 -0.09 11.29
CA PHE A 148 -18.10 0.83 11.11
C PHE A 148 -18.41 1.66 12.36
N GLU A 149 -18.22 1.09 13.55
CA GLU A 149 -18.51 1.79 14.82
C GLU A 149 -17.73 3.11 14.95
N HIS A 150 -16.51 3.16 14.42
CA HIS A 150 -15.70 4.39 14.39
C HIS A 150 -16.25 5.46 13.44
N PHE A 151 -17.13 5.08 12.52
CA PHE A 151 -17.71 5.96 11.51
C PHE A 151 -19.22 6.13 11.64
N ARG A 152 -19.84 5.64 12.72
CA ARG A 152 -21.31 5.69 12.92
C ARG A 152 -21.89 7.09 12.73
N GLN A 153 -21.17 8.13 13.15
CA GLN A 153 -21.56 9.54 12.99
C GLN A 153 -21.15 10.15 11.66
N ARG A 154 -20.46 9.39 10.78
CA ARG A 154 -19.92 9.84 9.49
C ARG A 154 -20.25 8.84 8.37
N PRO A 155 -21.54 8.57 8.12
CA PRO A 155 -21.95 7.53 7.16
C PRO A 155 -21.59 7.87 5.71
N ASN A 156 -21.54 9.15 5.32
CA ASN A 156 -21.15 9.54 3.97
C ASN A 156 -19.65 9.28 3.75
N LEU A 157 -18.79 9.68 4.70
CA LEU A 157 -17.37 9.37 4.66
C LEU A 157 -17.13 7.87 4.61
N PHE A 158 -17.83 7.10 5.44
CA PHE A 158 -17.70 5.64 5.43
C PHE A 158 -18.11 5.01 4.10
N ARG A 159 -19.14 5.55 3.44
CA ARG A 159 -19.54 5.12 2.09
C ARG A 159 -18.42 5.29 1.06
N GLU A 160 -17.70 6.41 1.09
CA GLU A 160 -16.57 6.63 0.18
C GLU A 160 -15.39 5.70 0.49
N ILE A 161 -15.12 5.44 1.77
CA ILE A 161 -14.14 4.45 2.19
C ILE A 161 -14.53 3.07 1.64
N GLN A 162 -15.78 2.64 1.83
CA GLN A 162 -16.28 1.35 1.32
C GLN A 162 -16.20 1.26 -0.21
N LYS A 163 -16.46 2.35 -0.93
CA LYS A 163 -16.30 2.40 -2.39
C LYS A 163 -14.85 2.15 -2.80
N THR A 164 -13.90 2.80 -2.13
CA THR A 164 -12.46 2.58 -2.35
C THR A 164 -12.05 1.13 -2.04
N LEU A 165 -12.54 0.56 -0.93
CA LEU A 165 -12.25 -0.82 -0.55
C LEU A 165 -12.81 -1.84 -1.56
N ARG A 166 -14.01 -1.62 -2.11
CA ARG A 166 -14.56 -2.47 -3.19
C ARG A 166 -13.71 -2.42 -4.45
N CYS A 167 -13.23 -1.23 -4.84
CA CYS A 167 -12.30 -1.12 -5.96
C CYS A 167 -11.00 -1.88 -5.70
N ARG A 168 -10.47 -1.77 -4.48
CA ARG A 168 -9.26 -2.49 -4.07
C ARG A 168 -9.48 -4.00 -4.11
N ASP A 169 -10.54 -4.50 -3.50
CA ASP A 169 -10.88 -5.92 -3.49
C ASP A 169 -10.98 -6.48 -4.93
N PHE A 170 -11.65 -5.74 -5.81
CA PHE A 170 -11.75 -6.12 -7.22
C PHE A 170 -10.39 -6.16 -7.91
N SER A 171 -9.59 -5.08 -7.83
CA SER A 171 -8.31 -5.04 -8.54
C SER A 171 -7.28 -6.03 -7.98
N PHE A 172 -7.30 -6.26 -6.67
CA PHE A 172 -6.41 -7.22 -6.04
C PHE A 172 -6.82 -8.66 -6.40
N SER A 173 -8.11 -8.94 -6.47
CA SER A 173 -8.61 -10.22 -6.99
C SER A 173 -8.20 -10.44 -8.45
N LEU A 174 -8.14 -9.37 -9.25
CA LEU A 174 -7.76 -9.46 -10.66
C LEU A 174 -6.24 -9.58 -10.87
N PHE A 175 -5.42 -8.86 -10.09
CA PHE A 175 -3.99 -8.71 -10.34
C PHE A 175 -3.07 -9.22 -9.22
N GLY A 176 -3.62 -9.63 -8.07
CA GLY A 176 -2.84 -10.02 -6.89
C GLY A 176 -2.45 -8.83 -5.99
N GLY A 177 -2.55 -7.60 -6.50
CA GLY A 177 -2.28 -6.38 -5.76
C GLY A 177 -0.80 -6.05 -5.56
N PHE A 178 -0.56 -4.90 -4.91
CA PHE A 178 0.76 -4.45 -4.48
C PHE A 178 0.87 -4.50 -2.96
N PRO A 179 2.07 -4.70 -2.42
CA PRO A 179 2.27 -4.66 -0.96
C PRO A 179 1.81 -3.33 -0.38
N ASP A 180 1.31 -3.41 0.82
CA ASP A 180 0.84 -2.28 1.62
C ASP A 180 1.32 -2.51 3.05
N GLY A 181 1.89 -1.52 3.71
CA GLY A 181 2.45 -1.64 5.06
C GLY A 181 1.53 -2.29 6.08
N LYS A 182 0.22 -2.23 5.84
CA LYS A 182 -0.80 -2.84 6.73
C LYS A 182 -0.72 -4.37 6.79
N GLY A 183 -0.26 -5.03 5.71
CA GLY A 183 -0.02 -6.47 5.71
C GLY A 183 0.34 -7.01 4.33
N PHE A 184 1.51 -7.59 4.22
CA PHE A 184 1.94 -8.35 3.04
C PHE A 184 2.97 -9.41 3.42
N ALA A 185 3.13 -10.39 2.56
CA ALA A 185 4.16 -11.42 2.71
C ALA A 185 4.99 -11.55 1.44
N VAL A 186 6.24 -11.93 1.57
CA VAL A 186 7.13 -12.26 0.45
C VAL A 186 7.89 -13.54 0.75
N GLU A 187 8.11 -14.36 -0.27
CA GLU A 187 9.00 -15.50 -0.18
C GLU A 187 10.44 -15.01 -0.02
N ARG A 188 11.16 -15.58 0.98
CA ARG A 188 12.49 -15.10 1.38
C ARG A 188 13.52 -15.08 0.25
N GLN A 189 13.56 -16.12 -0.57
CA GLN A 189 14.56 -16.17 -1.66
C GLN A 189 14.33 -15.08 -2.70
N LEU A 190 13.06 -14.74 -2.96
CA LEU A 190 12.73 -13.63 -3.84
C LEU A 190 13.05 -12.29 -3.19
N TYR A 191 12.77 -12.13 -1.89
CA TYR A 191 13.19 -10.95 -1.13
C TYR A 191 14.69 -10.67 -1.28
N ASP A 192 15.52 -11.70 -1.08
CA ASP A 192 16.98 -11.59 -1.21
C ASP A 192 17.39 -11.29 -2.66
N ARG A 193 16.75 -11.94 -3.63
CA ARG A 193 17.05 -11.80 -5.08
C ARG A 193 16.78 -10.40 -5.59
N VAL A 194 15.72 -9.74 -5.13
CA VAL A 194 15.40 -8.36 -5.53
C VAL A 194 16.17 -7.31 -4.71
N GLY A 195 17.01 -7.73 -3.76
CA GLY A 195 17.81 -6.83 -2.94
C GLY A 195 17.08 -6.25 -1.73
N GLY A 196 15.93 -6.83 -1.33
CA GLY A 196 15.15 -6.40 -0.17
C GLY A 196 14.45 -5.05 -0.35
N ILE A 197 14.05 -4.44 0.74
CA ILE A 197 13.49 -3.08 0.76
C ILE A 197 14.58 -2.06 0.44
N GLU A 198 14.29 -1.11 -0.43
CA GLU A 198 15.13 0.07 -0.66
C GLU A 198 14.53 1.29 0.05
N ILE A 199 15.43 2.17 0.52
CA ILE A 199 15.05 3.40 1.21
C ILE A 199 15.36 4.56 0.28
N PHE A 200 14.34 5.36 -0.02
CA PHE A 200 14.48 6.55 -0.83
C PHE A 200 14.34 7.80 0.03
N TYR A 201 15.12 8.81 -0.29
CA TYR A 201 15.05 10.10 0.37
C TYR A 201 14.68 11.18 -0.64
N GLN A 202 13.83 12.07 -0.23
CA GLN A 202 13.46 13.29 -0.96
C GLN A 202 13.88 14.53 -0.17
N LEU A 203 14.10 15.62 -0.88
CA LEU A 203 14.44 16.89 -0.25
C LEU A 203 13.16 17.68 0.02
N GLU A 204 12.80 17.81 1.31
CA GLU A 204 11.68 18.63 1.74
C GLU A 204 12.19 19.78 2.61
N ARG A 205 11.86 21.02 2.24
CA ARG A 205 12.22 22.22 3.00
C ARG A 205 13.69 22.25 3.46
N GLY A 206 14.60 21.82 2.57
CA GLY A 206 16.03 21.79 2.85
C GLY A 206 16.51 20.62 3.72
N ARG A 207 15.67 19.61 3.98
CA ARG A 207 16.03 18.40 4.72
C ARG A 207 15.74 17.16 3.87
N PHE A 208 16.63 16.16 3.97
CA PHE A 208 16.32 14.84 3.42
C PHE A 208 15.36 14.13 4.35
N VAL A 209 14.18 13.79 3.83
CA VAL A 209 13.17 12.96 4.50
C VAL A 209 12.99 11.66 3.75
N GLU A 210 12.60 10.62 4.46
CA GLU A 210 12.32 9.32 3.86
C GLU A 210 11.06 9.39 3.00
N HIS A 211 11.15 8.91 1.75
CA HIS A 211 10.01 8.83 0.86
C HIS A 211 9.12 7.63 1.25
N LEU A 212 7.85 7.89 1.53
CA LEU A 212 6.89 6.87 1.95
C LEU A 212 6.33 6.12 0.74
N SER A 213 7.00 5.14 0.24
CA SER A 213 6.52 4.22 -0.81
C SER A 213 7.43 2.99 -0.93
N ASP A 214 8.10 2.64 0.16
CA ASP A 214 9.05 1.53 0.21
C ASP A 214 8.41 0.17 -0.12
N ASP A 215 7.22 -0.07 0.40
CA ASP A 215 6.43 -1.27 0.16
C ASP A 215 5.99 -1.37 -1.31
N TRP A 216 5.53 -0.27 -1.86
CA TRP A 216 5.05 -0.21 -3.23
C TRP A 216 6.17 -0.35 -4.26
N ASP A 217 7.29 0.35 -4.06
CA ASP A 217 8.50 0.19 -4.85
C ASP A 217 9.02 -1.25 -4.80
N PHE A 218 9.03 -1.84 -3.62
CA PHE A 218 9.40 -3.23 -3.43
C PHE A 218 8.51 -4.17 -4.25
N GLY A 219 7.18 -3.97 -4.22
CA GLY A 219 6.23 -4.74 -5.01
C GLY A 219 6.47 -4.63 -6.52
N ILE A 220 6.74 -3.42 -7.02
CA ILE A 220 7.10 -3.21 -8.44
C ILE A 220 8.34 -4.02 -8.80
N ARG A 221 9.39 -3.98 -7.99
CA ARG A 221 10.63 -4.72 -8.23
C ARG A 221 10.40 -6.23 -8.20
N VAL A 222 9.62 -6.73 -7.25
CA VAL A 222 9.24 -8.15 -7.17
C VAL A 222 8.55 -8.60 -8.46
N ILE A 223 7.52 -7.86 -8.91
CA ILE A 223 6.76 -8.20 -10.12
C ILE A 223 7.64 -8.06 -11.38
N ALA A 224 8.45 -7.01 -11.46
CA ALA A 224 9.38 -6.82 -12.58
C ALA A 224 10.44 -7.93 -12.69
N TRP A 225 10.79 -8.58 -11.59
CA TRP A 225 11.65 -9.77 -11.54
C TRP A 225 10.90 -11.08 -11.81
N GLY A 226 9.62 -11.02 -12.17
CA GLY A 226 8.79 -12.18 -12.50
C GLY A 226 8.15 -12.85 -11.28
N GLY A 227 8.19 -12.22 -10.10
CA GLY A 227 7.49 -12.71 -8.91
C GLY A 227 5.97 -12.63 -9.11
N LYS A 228 5.28 -13.67 -8.67
CA LYS A 228 3.83 -13.80 -8.80
C LYS A 228 3.12 -13.19 -7.59
N PRO A 229 2.39 -12.06 -7.74
CA PRO A 229 1.54 -11.54 -6.69
C PRO A 229 0.26 -12.39 -6.55
N VAL A 230 -0.18 -12.61 -5.32
CA VAL A 230 -1.44 -13.28 -5.00
C VAL A 230 -2.19 -12.51 -3.91
N TYR A 231 -3.50 -12.50 -3.99
CA TYR A 231 -4.36 -11.80 -3.04
C TYR A 231 -5.06 -12.77 -2.09
N ALA A 232 -4.66 -12.73 -0.83
CA ALA A 232 -5.29 -13.50 0.24
C ALA A 232 -6.52 -12.73 0.77
N ARG A 233 -7.64 -12.84 0.08
CA ARG A 233 -8.87 -12.08 0.35
C ARG A 233 -9.40 -12.29 1.76
N GLU A 234 -9.28 -13.50 2.29
CA GLU A 234 -9.75 -13.87 3.62
C GLU A 234 -8.74 -13.51 4.74
N SER A 235 -7.54 -13.08 4.36
CA SER A 235 -6.52 -12.57 5.28
C SER A 235 -6.79 -11.11 5.58
N CYS A 236 -7.50 -10.81 6.67
CA CYS A 236 -8.04 -9.48 6.94
C CYS A 236 -7.27 -8.75 8.04
N VAL A 237 -7.11 -7.44 7.84
CA VAL A 237 -6.48 -6.49 8.76
C VAL A 237 -7.48 -5.39 9.08
N GLU A 238 -7.71 -5.10 10.35
CA GLU A 238 -8.48 -3.95 10.80
C GLU A 238 -7.58 -2.72 10.89
N ILE A 239 -7.91 -1.69 10.11
CA ILE A 239 -7.18 -0.43 10.10
C ILE A 239 -7.74 0.53 11.12
N ASN A 240 -6.85 1.16 11.89
CA ASN A 240 -7.26 2.17 12.85
C ASN A 240 -7.77 3.44 12.17
N SER A 241 -8.93 3.92 12.57
CA SER A 241 -9.59 5.11 12.02
C SER A 241 -8.84 6.42 12.28
N ARG A 242 -7.89 6.45 13.24
CA ARG A 242 -7.14 7.68 13.61
C ARG A 242 -6.44 8.34 12.42
N ARG A 243 -5.97 7.56 11.45
CA ARG A 243 -5.31 8.12 10.26
C ARG A 243 -6.27 8.97 9.44
N VAL A 244 -7.51 8.51 9.28
CA VAL A 244 -8.56 9.28 8.62
C VAL A 244 -8.87 10.55 9.44
N ASP A 245 -8.98 10.43 10.75
CA ASP A 245 -9.26 11.54 11.66
C ASP A 245 -8.12 12.55 11.69
N THR A 246 -6.88 12.09 11.74
CA THR A 246 -5.68 12.97 11.75
C THR A 246 -5.56 13.71 10.43
N ILE A 247 -5.72 13.03 9.30
CA ILE A 247 -5.66 13.61 7.97
C ILE A 247 -6.74 14.70 7.82
N LEU A 248 -7.97 14.42 8.22
CA LEU A 248 -9.06 15.39 8.19
C LEU A 248 -8.73 16.63 9.01
N ASN A 249 -8.20 16.47 10.23
CA ASN A 249 -7.80 17.59 11.08
C ASN A 249 -6.65 18.40 10.47
N GLU A 250 -5.64 17.74 9.90
CA GLU A 250 -4.50 18.41 9.26
C GLU A 250 -4.93 19.16 8.01
N VAL A 251 -5.78 18.59 7.19
CA VAL A 251 -6.32 19.20 5.98
C VAL A 251 -7.19 20.42 6.32
N ILE A 252 -8.09 20.30 7.29
CA ILE A 252 -8.97 21.37 7.71
C ILE A 252 -8.18 22.53 8.31
N ASN A 253 -7.14 22.27 9.08
CA ASN A 253 -6.27 23.28 9.67
C ASN A 253 -5.21 23.81 8.68
N GLY A 254 -5.15 23.29 7.45
CA GLY A 254 -4.21 23.72 6.42
C GLY A 254 -2.75 23.31 6.70
N VAL A 255 -2.54 22.33 7.57
CA VAL A 255 -1.20 21.93 8.04
C VAL A 255 -0.55 20.86 7.16
N ALA A 256 -1.35 19.98 6.58
CA ALA A 256 -0.85 18.94 5.64
C ALA A 256 -1.90 18.53 4.64
N TYR A 257 -1.43 18.00 3.49
CA TYR A 257 -2.25 17.29 2.53
C TYR A 257 -2.27 15.81 2.89
N GLY A 258 -3.44 15.19 2.85
CA GLY A 258 -3.62 13.80 3.27
C GLY A 258 -2.67 12.84 2.56
N ARG A 259 -1.68 12.32 3.27
CA ARG A 259 -0.68 11.37 2.75
C ARG A 259 -1.29 10.07 2.23
N ASP A 260 -2.45 9.66 2.76
CA ASP A 260 -3.13 8.42 2.39
C ASP A 260 -4.27 8.61 1.38
N GLY A 261 -4.40 9.79 0.81
CA GLY A 261 -5.20 10.05 -0.38
C GLY A 261 -6.70 9.99 -0.26
N ILE A 262 -7.23 10.00 0.94
CA ILE A 262 -8.66 9.83 1.11
C ILE A 262 -9.42 11.15 1.02
N ILE A 263 -8.86 12.30 1.43
CA ILE A 263 -9.59 13.57 1.40
C ILE A 263 -8.65 14.78 1.36
N ILE A 264 -8.86 15.72 0.43
CA ILE A 264 -8.38 17.09 0.56
C ILE A 264 -9.58 17.96 0.95
N MET A 265 -9.79 18.09 2.24
CA MET A 265 -10.90 18.91 2.78
C MET A 265 -10.62 20.42 2.70
N LYS A 266 -9.36 20.82 2.57
CA LYS A 266 -8.97 22.25 2.50
C LYS A 266 -9.63 22.97 1.31
N ASP A 267 -9.71 22.31 0.16
CA ASP A 267 -10.33 22.88 -1.04
C ASP A 267 -11.86 22.82 -0.97
N VAL A 268 -12.40 21.99 -0.08
CA VAL A 268 -13.83 21.77 0.07
C VAL A 268 -14.43 22.54 1.24
N ARG A 269 -13.63 22.84 2.29
CA ARG A 269 -14.06 23.60 3.48
C ARG A 269 -13.08 24.71 3.82
N PRO A 270 -12.93 25.75 3.00
CA PRO A 270 -11.99 26.83 3.28
C PRO A 270 -12.31 27.65 4.55
N GLU A 271 -13.54 27.54 5.07
CA GLU A 271 -14.03 28.39 6.17
C GLU A 271 -14.09 27.68 7.55
N THR A 272 -13.81 26.37 7.62
CA THR A 272 -13.95 25.63 8.87
C THR A 272 -12.64 25.58 9.65
N SER A 273 -12.50 26.48 10.61
CA SER A 273 -11.34 26.52 11.55
C SER A 273 -11.57 25.78 12.87
N SER A 274 -12.53 24.85 12.97
CA SER A 274 -12.90 24.22 14.24
C SER A 274 -12.06 22.98 14.53
N LYS A 275 -11.51 22.91 15.73
CA LYS A 275 -10.66 21.79 16.24
C LYS A 275 -11.38 20.43 16.29
N ASN A 276 -12.69 20.37 16.04
CA ASN A 276 -13.52 19.14 16.11
C ASN A 276 -14.05 18.67 14.76
N CYS A 277 -13.51 19.14 13.65
CA CYS A 277 -14.00 18.80 12.31
C CYS A 277 -13.83 17.31 11.95
N ALA A 278 -12.94 16.58 12.60
CA ALA A 278 -12.77 15.12 12.38
C ALA A 278 -14.03 14.30 12.66
N LEU A 279 -14.96 14.82 13.49
CA LEU A 279 -16.21 14.14 13.82
C LEU A 279 -17.39 14.56 12.93
N VAL A 280 -17.20 15.53 12.03
CA VAL A 280 -18.26 15.99 11.13
C VAL A 280 -18.26 15.13 9.86
N ASP A 281 -19.45 14.67 9.47
CA ASP A 281 -19.59 13.89 8.23
C ASP A 281 -19.40 14.77 6.99
N THR A 282 -19.04 14.15 5.88
CA THR A 282 -18.93 14.83 4.57
C THR A 282 -20.31 15.07 3.97
N ASN A 283 -20.51 16.20 3.32
CA ASN A 283 -21.66 16.41 2.44
C ASN A 283 -21.41 15.75 1.07
N GLU A 284 -22.40 15.80 0.18
CA GLU A 284 -22.32 15.13 -1.12
C GLU A 284 -21.20 15.68 -2.01
N ALA A 285 -21.03 17.01 -2.06
CA ALA A 285 -19.97 17.63 -2.86
C ALA A 285 -18.57 17.30 -2.32
N GLU A 286 -18.40 17.29 -0.99
CA GLU A 286 -17.18 16.88 -0.32
C GLU A 286 -16.87 15.41 -0.59
N SER A 287 -17.86 14.53 -0.51
CA SER A 287 -17.72 13.10 -0.80
C SER A 287 -17.31 12.88 -2.27
N GLN A 288 -17.92 13.58 -3.19
CA GLN A 288 -17.56 13.50 -4.61
C GLN A 288 -16.14 13.98 -4.87
N GLN A 289 -15.73 15.08 -4.26
CA GLN A 289 -14.37 15.60 -4.38
C GLN A 289 -13.34 14.63 -3.81
N ALA A 290 -13.62 14.07 -2.62
CA ALA A 290 -12.78 13.03 -2.00
C ALA A 290 -12.63 11.80 -2.89
N TRP A 291 -13.73 11.36 -3.50
CA TRP A 291 -13.72 10.25 -4.45
C TRP A 291 -12.86 10.55 -5.67
N PHE A 292 -13.06 11.69 -6.32
CA PHE A 292 -12.27 12.07 -7.51
C PHE A 292 -10.79 12.10 -7.19
N TYR A 293 -10.44 12.56 -6.01
CA TYR A 293 -9.07 12.61 -5.57
C TYR A 293 -8.47 11.20 -5.37
N SER A 294 -9.21 10.33 -4.73
CA SER A 294 -8.77 8.94 -4.49
C SER A 294 -8.65 8.16 -5.79
N ILE A 295 -9.64 8.25 -6.68
CA ILE A 295 -9.69 7.39 -7.87
C ILE A 295 -8.64 7.78 -8.92
N LYS A 296 -8.26 9.06 -9.04
CA LYS A 296 -7.23 9.50 -9.97
C LYS A 296 -5.85 8.91 -9.67
N ASP A 297 -5.56 8.63 -8.40
CA ASP A 297 -4.33 7.98 -7.98
C ASP A 297 -4.47 6.44 -7.99
N TYR A 298 -5.64 5.95 -7.64
CA TYR A 298 -5.93 4.54 -7.56
C TYR A 298 -5.83 3.80 -8.90
N LEU A 299 -6.45 4.34 -9.97
CA LEU A 299 -6.53 3.70 -11.28
C LEU A 299 -5.16 3.49 -11.93
N PRO A 300 -4.27 4.51 -12.01
CA PRO A 300 -2.92 4.30 -12.54
C PRO A 300 -2.15 3.23 -11.78
N LYS A 301 -2.27 3.22 -10.46
CA LYS A 301 -1.51 2.33 -9.60
C LYS A 301 -2.01 0.88 -9.64
N ASN A 302 -3.30 0.67 -9.48
CA ASN A 302 -3.85 -0.66 -9.21
C ASN A 302 -4.50 -1.33 -10.43
N ILE A 303 -4.75 -0.56 -11.49
CA ILE A 303 -5.36 -1.07 -12.72
C ILE A 303 -4.39 -1.00 -13.90
N ILE A 304 -3.71 0.13 -14.11
CA ILE A 304 -2.80 0.27 -15.26
C ILE A 304 -1.42 -0.34 -14.97
N LEU A 305 -0.85 -0.09 -13.82
CA LEU A 305 0.51 -0.52 -13.51
C LEU A 305 0.71 -2.04 -13.59
N PRO A 306 -0.22 -2.92 -13.14
CA PRO A 306 -0.07 -4.37 -13.33
C PRO A 306 0.13 -4.77 -14.79
N VAL A 307 -0.66 -4.23 -15.72
CA VAL A 307 -0.53 -4.53 -17.16
C VAL A 307 0.64 -3.80 -17.81
N LEU A 308 1.06 -2.67 -17.27
CA LEU A 308 2.29 -2.00 -17.71
C LEU A 308 3.53 -2.82 -17.34
N LEU A 309 3.56 -3.43 -16.16
CA LEU A 309 4.64 -4.32 -15.72
C LEU A 309 4.65 -5.63 -16.50
N ASN A 310 3.48 -6.23 -16.68
CA ASN A 310 3.29 -7.47 -17.43
C ASN A 310 2.19 -7.32 -18.51
N PRO A 311 2.51 -6.81 -19.70
CA PRO A 311 1.53 -6.61 -20.78
C PRO A 311 0.88 -7.92 -21.29
N GLN A 312 1.54 -9.06 -21.10
CA GLN A 312 1.00 -10.36 -21.53
C GLN A 312 -0.32 -10.70 -20.84
N LEU A 313 -0.59 -10.14 -19.65
CA LEU A 313 -1.88 -10.26 -18.97
C LEU A 313 -3.06 -9.84 -19.87
N LEU A 314 -2.86 -8.83 -20.72
CA LEU A 314 -3.87 -8.35 -21.67
C LEU A 314 -4.15 -9.34 -22.81
N LEU A 315 -3.26 -10.27 -23.09
CA LEU A 315 -3.39 -11.27 -24.16
C LEU A 315 -3.80 -12.64 -23.62
N GLU A 316 -3.24 -13.06 -22.49
CA GLU A 316 -3.30 -14.43 -21.98
C GLU A 316 -4.38 -14.65 -20.94
N ARG A 317 -4.77 -13.61 -20.19
CA ARG A 317 -5.77 -13.70 -19.11
C ARG A 317 -7.14 -13.24 -19.57
N GLU A 318 -8.07 -14.21 -19.71
CA GLU A 318 -9.44 -13.95 -20.16
C GLU A 318 -10.21 -12.97 -19.25
N ASP A 319 -10.07 -13.08 -17.93
CA ASP A 319 -10.69 -12.18 -16.96
C ASP A 319 -10.18 -10.73 -17.09
N VAL A 320 -8.89 -10.55 -17.35
CA VAL A 320 -8.29 -9.23 -17.63
C VAL A 320 -8.83 -8.65 -18.94
N ARG A 321 -8.91 -9.48 -20.01
CA ARG A 321 -9.49 -9.07 -21.29
C ARG A 321 -10.97 -8.71 -21.18
N GLN A 322 -11.73 -9.45 -20.39
CA GLN A 322 -13.16 -9.15 -20.13
C GLN A 322 -13.32 -7.85 -19.36
N PHE A 323 -12.47 -7.58 -18.38
CA PHE A 323 -12.50 -6.32 -17.62
C PHE A 323 -12.34 -5.10 -18.53
N TYR A 324 -11.28 -5.06 -19.34
CA TYR A 324 -11.02 -3.95 -20.26
C TYR A 324 -11.96 -3.93 -21.47
N SER A 325 -12.50 -5.03 -21.90
CA SER A 325 -13.00 -5.45 -23.21
C SER A 325 -11.88 -5.72 -24.20
N GLY A 326 -12.07 -6.72 -25.10
CA GLY A 326 -11.04 -7.12 -26.06
C GLY A 326 -10.45 -5.95 -26.87
N PRO A 327 -11.28 -5.10 -27.51
CA PRO A 327 -10.75 -3.98 -28.30
C PRO A 327 -9.96 -2.95 -27.49
N VAL A 328 -10.33 -2.69 -26.22
CA VAL A 328 -9.58 -1.80 -25.33
C VAL A 328 -8.29 -2.46 -24.87
N ALA A 329 -8.32 -3.75 -24.54
CA ALA A 329 -7.13 -4.52 -24.17
C ALA A 329 -6.08 -4.51 -25.29
N ASP A 330 -6.50 -4.72 -26.54
CA ASP A 330 -5.60 -4.70 -27.70
C ASP A 330 -4.97 -3.31 -27.94
N ARG A 331 -5.76 -2.24 -27.84
CA ARG A 331 -5.25 -0.87 -27.93
C ARG A 331 -4.30 -0.52 -26.79
N LEU A 332 -4.64 -0.93 -25.57
CA LEU A 332 -3.81 -0.69 -24.37
C LEU A 332 -2.49 -1.45 -24.48
N TYR A 333 -2.52 -2.71 -24.95
CA TYR A 333 -1.33 -3.50 -25.21
C TYR A 333 -0.38 -2.80 -26.21
N ALA A 334 -0.91 -2.38 -27.36
CA ALA A 334 -0.13 -1.66 -28.37
C ALA A 334 0.48 -0.37 -27.79
N ARG A 335 -0.32 0.42 -27.08
CA ARG A 335 0.11 1.70 -26.51
C ARG A 335 1.15 1.54 -25.40
N ILE A 336 1.08 0.48 -24.60
CA ILE A 336 2.12 0.14 -23.61
C ILE A 336 3.47 -0.08 -24.30
N HIS A 337 3.50 -0.79 -25.41
CA HIS A 337 4.74 -1.03 -26.15
C HIS A 337 5.33 0.24 -26.75
N GLU A 338 4.49 1.12 -27.29
CA GLU A 338 4.93 2.43 -27.79
C GLU A 338 5.53 3.29 -26.66
N ILE A 339 4.82 3.44 -25.54
CA ILE A 339 5.27 4.24 -24.39
C ILE A 339 6.59 3.70 -23.80
N LYS A 340 6.73 2.39 -23.65
CA LYS A 340 8.00 1.80 -23.18
C LYS A 340 9.17 2.08 -24.12
N TYR A 341 8.91 2.17 -25.42
CA TYR A 341 9.92 2.51 -26.39
C TYR A 341 10.26 4.01 -26.37
N GLU A 342 9.24 4.88 -26.35
CA GLU A 342 9.39 6.33 -26.36
C GLU A 342 10.08 6.86 -25.09
N MET A 343 9.68 6.32 -23.95
CA MET A 343 10.09 6.80 -22.64
C MET A 343 11.39 6.19 -22.14
N ARG A 344 12.29 5.69 -22.92
CA ARG A 344 13.59 5.10 -22.55
C ARG A 344 14.16 5.64 -21.22
N ILE A 345 13.47 5.30 -20.13
CA ILE A 345 13.80 5.79 -18.79
C ILE A 345 14.92 4.91 -18.28
N ILE A 346 16.14 5.33 -18.45
CA ILE A 346 17.33 4.53 -18.18
C ILE A 346 17.78 4.66 -16.73
N ASP A 347 17.47 5.76 -16.04
CA ASP A 347 18.10 6.10 -14.77
C ASP A 347 17.15 6.47 -13.61
N PHE A 348 15.86 6.17 -13.70
CA PHE A 348 14.94 6.43 -12.58
C PHE A 348 14.76 5.22 -11.69
N LYS A 349 14.55 5.47 -10.40
CA LYS A 349 14.07 4.45 -9.45
C LYS A 349 12.82 3.78 -10.01
N PRO A 350 12.61 2.47 -9.79
CA PRO A 350 11.50 1.73 -10.42
C PRO A 350 10.14 2.40 -10.29
N ILE A 351 9.82 2.94 -9.10
CA ILE A 351 8.56 3.65 -8.88
C ILE A 351 8.37 4.84 -9.83
N HIS A 352 9.41 5.64 -10.07
CA HIS A 352 9.34 6.79 -10.98
C HIS A 352 9.33 6.36 -12.44
N ALA A 353 10.08 5.31 -12.79
CA ALA A 353 10.11 4.77 -14.14
C ALA A 353 8.75 4.29 -14.64
N TYR A 354 7.94 3.72 -13.75
CA TYR A 354 6.61 3.20 -14.10
C TYR A 354 5.47 4.18 -13.82
N LYS A 355 5.65 5.11 -12.89
CA LYS A 355 4.61 6.06 -12.49
C LYS A 355 4.18 6.94 -13.65
N THR A 356 5.09 7.65 -14.31
CA THR A 356 4.77 8.54 -15.42
C THR A 356 4.05 7.83 -16.57
N PRO A 357 4.53 6.66 -17.09
CA PRO A 357 3.80 5.89 -18.09
C PRO A 357 2.41 5.44 -17.63
N ALA A 358 2.27 5.00 -16.38
CA ALA A 358 0.97 4.57 -15.85
C ALA A 358 -0.05 5.70 -15.83
N TYR A 359 0.35 6.91 -15.43
CA TYR A 359 -0.52 8.07 -15.45
C TYR A 359 -0.85 8.54 -16.87
N ARG A 360 0.10 8.46 -17.82
CA ARG A 360 -0.16 8.76 -19.22
C ARG A 360 -1.25 7.84 -19.77
N LEU A 361 -1.12 6.54 -19.58
CA LEU A 361 -2.13 5.57 -19.98
C LEU A 361 -3.48 5.81 -19.30
N TYR A 362 -3.46 6.19 -18.00
CA TYR A 362 -4.68 6.58 -17.31
C TYR A 362 -5.37 7.77 -17.99
N PHE A 363 -4.66 8.82 -18.32
CA PHE A 363 -5.27 9.99 -18.99
C PHE A 363 -5.84 9.63 -20.37
N GLU A 364 -5.12 8.83 -21.15
CA GLU A 364 -5.55 8.41 -22.50
C GLU A 364 -6.78 7.48 -22.44
N PHE A 365 -6.84 6.56 -21.48
CA PHE A 365 -7.88 5.52 -21.39
C PHE A 365 -8.91 5.76 -20.26
N ARG A 366 -8.96 6.94 -19.65
CA ARG A 366 -9.76 7.19 -18.43
C ARG A 366 -11.25 6.88 -18.60
N HIS A 367 -11.85 7.17 -19.75
CA HIS A 367 -13.26 6.90 -19.99
C HIS A 367 -13.56 5.40 -20.05
N GLU A 368 -12.72 4.65 -20.74
CA GLU A 368 -12.81 3.19 -20.83
C GLU A 368 -12.56 2.53 -19.47
N LEU A 369 -11.59 3.02 -18.71
CA LEU A 369 -11.28 2.51 -17.36
C LEU A 369 -12.45 2.73 -16.40
N PHE A 370 -13.05 3.91 -16.37
CA PHE A 370 -14.21 4.16 -15.56
C PHE A 370 -15.42 3.33 -16.00
N ALA A 371 -15.64 3.17 -17.31
CA ALA A 371 -16.69 2.30 -17.84
C ALA A 371 -16.46 0.83 -17.42
N ALA A 372 -15.23 0.34 -17.50
CA ALA A 372 -14.86 -1.00 -17.05
C ALA A 372 -15.11 -1.17 -15.55
N LEU A 373 -14.66 -0.21 -14.75
CA LEU A 373 -14.79 -0.27 -13.31
C LEU A 373 -16.26 -0.19 -12.85
N ARG A 374 -17.10 0.65 -13.49
CA ARG A 374 -18.56 0.65 -13.22
C ARG A 374 -19.18 -0.72 -13.45
N ARG A 375 -18.85 -1.39 -14.57
CA ARG A 375 -19.37 -2.74 -14.84
C ARG A 375 -18.93 -3.76 -13.80
N ALA A 376 -17.72 -3.62 -13.29
CA ALA A 376 -17.12 -4.61 -12.37
C ALA A 376 -17.49 -4.37 -10.90
N VAL A 377 -17.57 -3.11 -10.45
CA VAL A 377 -17.68 -2.75 -9.04
C VAL A 377 -19.03 -2.12 -8.70
N GLY A 378 -19.61 -1.31 -9.59
CA GLY A 378 -20.91 -0.66 -9.40
C GLY A 378 -21.00 0.71 -10.05
N GLU A 379 -22.24 1.15 -10.34
CA GLU A 379 -22.52 2.41 -11.02
C GLU A 379 -22.14 3.65 -10.19
N ASP A 380 -22.04 3.51 -8.87
CA ASP A 380 -21.62 4.58 -7.95
C ASP A 380 -20.14 4.98 -8.10
N ILE A 381 -19.36 4.24 -8.89
CA ILE A 381 -18.02 4.66 -9.35
C ILE A 381 -18.07 5.98 -10.13
N GLY A 382 -19.15 6.23 -10.87
CA GLY A 382 -19.36 7.47 -11.61
C GLY A 382 -18.50 7.57 -12.87
N TYR A 383 -18.16 8.80 -13.22
CA TYR A 383 -17.44 9.14 -14.45
C TYR A 383 -16.06 9.74 -14.13
N PRO A 384 -15.11 9.72 -15.09
CA PRO A 384 -13.81 10.32 -14.86
C PRO A 384 -13.94 11.83 -14.55
N PRO A 385 -13.19 12.34 -13.57
CA PRO A 385 -13.14 13.77 -13.31
C PRO A 385 -12.59 14.52 -14.54
N PRO A 386 -12.95 15.79 -14.72
CA PRO A 386 -12.38 16.62 -15.77
C PRO A 386 -10.86 16.70 -15.57
N LEU A 387 -10.12 16.71 -16.67
CA LEU A 387 -8.69 17.01 -16.62
C LEU A 387 -8.48 18.51 -16.36
N PRO A 388 -7.34 18.89 -15.77
CA PRO A 388 -6.98 20.29 -15.65
C PRO A 388 -7.01 20.99 -17.02
N ALA A 389 -7.46 22.23 -17.06
CA ALA A 389 -7.58 23.00 -18.32
C ALA A 389 -6.24 23.14 -19.08
N CYS A 390 -5.11 23.07 -18.36
CA CYS A 390 -3.79 23.14 -18.96
C CYS A 390 -3.31 21.79 -19.57
N PHE A 391 -4.05 20.69 -19.40
CA PHE A 391 -3.60 19.36 -19.83
C PHE A 391 -3.20 19.30 -21.30
N ASP A 392 -4.03 19.85 -22.18
CA ASP A 392 -3.78 19.85 -23.64
C ASP A 392 -2.59 20.71 -24.05
N SER A 393 -2.12 21.60 -23.18
CA SER A 393 -0.96 22.47 -23.41
C SER A 393 0.33 21.96 -22.78
N VAL A 394 0.28 20.85 -22.05
CA VAL A 394 1.48 20.25 -21.44
C VAL A 394 2.39 19.66 -22.51
N ALA A 395 3.58 20.24 -22.67
CA ALA A 395 4.57 19.71 -23.59
C ALA A 395 5.07 18.31 -23.11
N GLU A 396 5.44 17.47 -24.07
CA GLU A 396 5.95 16.11 -23.77
C GLU A 396 7.11 16.13 -22.78
N ALA A 397 8.02 17.09 -22.91
CA ALA A 397 9.16 17.26 -22.01
C ALA A 397 8.76 17.59 -20.56
N ASP A 398 7.58 18.18 -20.35
CA ASP A 398 7.07 18.60 -19.04
C ASP A 398 6.08 17.58 -18.45
N PHE A 399 5.76 16.50 -19.17
CA PHE A 399 4.75 15.54 -18.74
C PHE A 399 5.10 14.86 -17.42
N THR A 400 6.35 14.52 -17.19
CA THR A 400 6.82 13.94 -15.93
C THR A 400 6.61 14.91 -14.75
N ARG A 401 6.89 16.21 -14.98
CA ARG A 401 6.61 17.26 -13.99
C ARG A 401 5.12 17.43 -13.76
N PHE A 402 4.33 17.44 -14.85
CA PHE A 402 2.86 17.48 -14.76
C PHE A 402 2.32 16.32 -13.92
N VAL A 403 2.78 15.08 -14.15
CA VAL A 403 2.39 13.92 -13.36
C VAL A 403 2.77 14.10 -11.90
N GLY A 404 3.98 14.57 -11.61
CA GLY A 404 4.40 14.88 -10.26
C GLY A 404 3.43 15.82 -9.55
N TYR A 405 3.16 16.96 -10.13
CA TYR A 405 2.24 17.94 -9.54
C TYR A 405 0.80 17.45 -9.44
N PHE A 406 0.27 16.82 -10.48
CA PHE A 406 -1.11 16.36 -10.51
C PHE A 406 -1.38 15.22 -9.52
N CYS A 407 -0.40 14.38 -9.29
CA CYS A 407 -0.56 13.14 -8.53
C CYS A 407 0.08 13.18 -7.15
N GLU A 408 1.11 14.00 -6.97
CA GLU A 408 1.86 14.16 -5.72
C GLU A 408 1.50 15.42 -4.94
N ASP A 409 0.48 16.14 -5.39
CA ASP A 409 -0.07 17.32 -4.73
C ASP A 409 -0.40 17.11 -3.23
N ARG A 410 -0.54 15.86 -2.85
CA ARG A 410 -0.73 15.44 -1.46
C ARG A 410 0.39 15.86 -0.52
N GLU A 411 1.61 15.99 -1.07
CA GLU A 411 2.82 16.14 -0.26
C GLU A 411 3.33 17.57 -0.22
N SER A 412 3.06 18.40 -1.22
CA SER A 412 3.67 19.73 -1.31
C SER A 412 2.70 20.91 -1.33
N GLY A 413 1.46 20.75 -1.73
CA GLY A 413 0.51 21.86 -1.97
C GLY A 413 0.93 22.79 -3.10
N GLU A 414 1.99 22.44 -3.83
CA GLU A 414 2.54 23.26 -4.91
C GLU A 414 1.79 23.08 -6.22
N ALA A 415 1.14 21.92 -6.42
CA ALA A 415 0.41 21.66 -7.65
C ALA A 415 -0.77 22.62 -7.84
N HIS A 416 -1.47 22.98 -6.77
CA HIS A 416 -2.55 23.96 -6.87
C HIS A 416 -2.02 25.30 -7.39
N ASN A 417 -0.90 25.77 -6.87
CA ASN A 417 -0.26 27.02 -7.32
C ASN A 417 0.26 26.90 -8.75
N TYR A 418 0.87 25.78 -9.09
CA TYR A 418 1.36 25.52 -10.45
C TYR A 418 0.23 25.56 -11.48
N PHE A 419 -0.89 24.86 -11.22
CA PHE A 419 -2.02 24.85 -12.14
C PHE A 419 -2.82 26.15 -12.14
N ALA A 420 -2.97 26.83 -11.00
CA ALA A 420 -3.60 28.14 -10.93
C ALA A 420 -2.85 29.19 -11.77
N ASN A 421 -1.53 29.03 -11.92
CA ASN A 421 -0.68 29.93 -12.72
C ASN A 421 -0.44 29.42 -14.15
N GLY A 422 -1.26 28.49 -14.66
CA GLY A 422 -1.14 27.97 -16.03
C GLY A 422 0.12 27.11 -16.26
N GLY A 423 0.66 26.49 -15.20
CA GLY A 423 1.85 25.64 -15.28
C GLY A 423 3.16 26.41 -15.36
N VAL A 424 3.17 27.67 -15.05
CA VAL A 424 4.37 28.53 -14.99
C VAL A 424 4.67 28.85 -13.54
N PHE A 425 5.91 28.62 -13.12
CA PHE A 425 6.44 29.08 -11.82
C PHE A 425 6.78 30.55 -11.85
#